data_2fd04cada2ccf2cbabd9a8a19593f522
#
_entry.id   2fd04cada2ccf2cbabd9a8a19593f522
#
_cell.length_a   1.000
_cell.length_b   1.000
_cell.length_c   1.000
_cell.angle_alpha   90.00
_cell.angle_beta   90.00
_cell.angle_gamma   90.00
#
_symmetry.space_group_name_H-M   'P 1'
#
loop_
_entity.id
_entity.type
_entity.pdbx_description
1 polymer ?
#
loop_
_entity_poly.entity_id
_entity_poly.type
_entity_poly.pdbx_seq_one_letter_code
_entity_poly.pdbx_strand_id
1 'polypeptide(L)'
;MAEASRILRRRINYDLMCAGVSLVDPEHTYIDHGVAIGPDTVIHPNCRISGTTTIGTGCMIEQGVSIDSCSIGNGCHIKAGSVLEGSRLQAGVSVGPMAHLRPGTVLGDHVKIGNFVETKKIIMGEGSKASHLTYLGDAEIGSNVNIGCGTITCNYDGINKHRTIIGDDVFIGSDVQLVAPVAVGRNSLVAAGTTVTIDVPPDSLALSRVPQVNKVGWRLKKK
;
A
#
# COMPACT_ATOMS: atom_id res chain seq x y z
N MET A 1 0.06 -30.89 -19.59
CA MET A 1 -0.31 -29.77 -18.70
C MET A 1 -0.16 -28.43 -19.39
N ALA A 2 0.99 -28.04 -19.95
CA ALA A 2 1.19 -26.72 -20.56
C ALA A 2 0.18 -26.37 -21.68
N GLU A 3 -0.16 -27.33 -22.55
CA GLU A 3 -1.13 -27.10 -23.63
C GLU A 3 -2.55 -26.85 -23.09
N ALA A 4 -3.00 -27.60 -22.10
CA ALA A 4 -4.31 -27.41 -21.47
C ALA A 4 -4.39 -26.02 -20.77
N SER A 5 -3.31 -25.60 -20.08
CA SER A 5 -3.24 -24.28 -19.46
C SER A 5 -3.30 -23.16 -20.50
N ARG A 6 -2.64 -23.33 -21.65
CA ARG A 6 -2.68 -22.37 -22.75
C ARG A 6 -4.09 -22.21 -23.32
N ILE A 7 -4.79 -23.32 -23.54
CA ILE A 7 -6.17 -23.31 -24.06
C ILE A 7 -7.10 -22.62 -23.07
N LEU A 8 -7.00 -22.96 -21.77
CA LEU A 8 -7.83 -22.37 -20.73
C LEU A 8 -7.59 -20.85 -20.63
N ARG A 9 -6.33 -20.42 -20.56
CA ARG A 9 -5.97 -18.99 -20.55
C ARG A 9 -6.56 -18.24 -21.73
N ARG A 10 -6.46 -18.77 -22.95
CA ARG A 10 -7.04 -18.15 -24.14
C ARG A 10 -8.54 -17.99 -24.03
N ARG A 11 -9.25 -18.96 -23.51
CA ARG A 11 -10.72 -18.87 -23.27
C ARG A 11 -11.05 -17.77 -22.28
N ILE A 12 -10.44 -17.80 -21.09
CA ILE A 12 -10.69 -16.81 -20.04
C ILE A 12 -10.40 -15.39 -20.58
N ASN A 13 -9.23 -15.19 -21.18
CA ASN A 13 -8.85 -13.89 -21.72
C ASN A 13 -9.77 -13.42 -22.84
N TYR A 14 -10.22 -14.33 -23.71
CA TYR A 14 -11.19 -14.01 -24.76
C TYR A 14 -12.54 -13.57 -24.17
N ASP A 15 -13.06 -14.29 -23.19
CA ASP A 15 -14.34 -13.97 -22.54
C ASP A 15 -14.26 -12.59 -21.84
N LEU A 16 -13.15 -12.29 -21.16
CA LEU A 16 -12.93 -10.99 -20.55
C LEU A 16 -12.84 -9.85 -21.58
N MET A 17 -12.15 -10.06 -22.69
CA MET A 17 -12.10 -9.08 -23.78
C MET A 17 -13.50 -8.84 -24.40
N CYS A 18 -14.29 -9.89 -24.57
CA CYS A 18 -15.67 -9.75 -25.02
C CYS A 18 -16.56 -9.01 -24.01
N ALA A 19 -16.23 -9.06 -22.73
CA ALA A 19 -16.90 -8.31 -21.66
C ALA A 19 -16.40 -6.87 -21.51
N GLY A 20 -15.51 -6.39 -22.39
CA GLY A 20 -15.04 -4.99 -22.41
C GLY A 20 -13.74 -4.74 -21.65
N VAL A 21 -13.01 -5.77 -21.24
CA VAL A 21 -11.67 -5.64 -20.64
C VAL A 21 -10.61 -5.52 -21.74
N SER A 22 -9.67 -4.61 -21.61
CA SER A 22 -8.55 -4.46 -22.54
C SER A 22 -7.33 -5.22 -22.03
N LEU A 23 -6.96 -6.31 -22.68
CA LEU A 23 -5.70 -7.03 -22.43
C LEU A 23 -4.66 -6.60 -23.49
N VAL A 24 -3.58 -5.91 -23.06
CA VAL A 24 -2.54 -5.42 -23.98
C VAL A 24 -1.79 -6.58 -24.61
N ASP A 25 -1.53 -7.65 -23.86
CA ASP A 25 -0.94 -8.89 -24.34
C ASP A 25 -1.64 -10.10 -23.71
N PRO A 26 -2.67 -10.65 -24.35
CA PRO A 26 -3.42 -11.77 -23.80
C PRO A 26 -2.61 -13.08 -23.73
N GLU A 27 -1.52 -13.22 -24.49
CA GLU A 27 -0.67 -14.42 -24.43
C GLU A 27 0.21 -14.45 -23.17
N HIS A 28 0.58 -13.28 -22.63
CA HIS A 28 1.40 -13.15 -21.43
C HIS A 28 0.64 -12.58 -20.23
N THR A 29 -0.67 -12.70 -20.22
CA THR A 29 -1.53 -12.31 -19.10
C THR A 29 -2.21 -13.56 -18.53
N TYR A 30 -2.04 -13.80 -17.23
CA TYR A 30 -2.49 -15.02 -16.54
C TYR A 30 -3.61 -14.69 -15.57
N ILE A 31 -4.83 -15.06 -15.93
CA ILE A 31 -6.04 -14.79 -15.13
C ILE A 31 -6.70 -16.13 -14.82
N ASP A 32 -6.98 -16.39 -13.54
CA ASP A 32 -7.63 -17.63 -13.10
C ASP A 32 -9.14 -17.62 -13.40
N HIS A 33 -9.69 -18.81 -13.56
CA HIS A 33 -11.13 -18.99 -13.68
C HIS A 33 -11.85 -18.48 -12.42
N GLY A 34 -12.92 -17.71 -12.60
CA GLY A 34 -13.70 -17.13 -11.49
C GLY A 34 -13.28 -15.72 -11.09
N VAL A 35 -12.16 -15.20 -11.59
CA VAL A 35 -11.81 -13.79 -11.46
C VAL A 35 -12.82 -12.96 -12.27
N ALA A 36 -13.37 -11.92 -11.63
CA ALA A 36 -14.30 -10.98 -12.28
C ALA A 36 -13.63 -9.61 -12.47
N ILE A 37 -13.75 -9.06 -13.70
CA ILE A 37 -13.14 -7.77 -14.05
C ILE A 37 -14.18 -6.93 -14.78
N GLY A 38 -14.38 -5.69 -14.32
CA GLY A 38 -15.30 -4.75 -14.93
C GLY A 38 -14.78 -4.19 -16.26
N PRO A 39 -15.69 -3.71 -17.13
CA PRO A 39 -15.35 -3.14 -18.43
C PRO A 39 -14.46 -1.90 -18.29
N ASP A 40 -13.82 -1.50 -19.39
CA ASP A 40 -12.90 -0.36 -19.49
C ASP A 40 -11.64 -0.51 -18.62
N THR A 41 -11.43 -1.66 -17.98
CA THR A 41 -10.20 -1.97 -17.26
C THR A 41 -9.12 -2.43 -18.23
N VAL A 42 -7.94 -1.84 -18.11
CA VAL A 42 -6.76 -2.15 -18.94
C VAL A 42 -5.75 -2.95 -18.14
N ILE A 43 -5.31 -4.09 -18.70
CA ILE A 43 -4.32 -4.98 -18.07
C ILE A 43 -3.11 -5.11 -18.99
N HIS A 44 -1.96 -4.73 -18.47
CA HIS A 44 -0.67 -4.81 -19.15
C HIS A 44 -0.06 -6.22 -19.09
N PRO A 45 0.99 -6.50 -19.87
CA PRO A 45 1.60 -7.83 -19.95
C PRO A 45 2.18 -8.32 -18.61
N ASN A 46 2.36 -9.65 -18.51
CA ASN A 46 2.99 -10.34 -17.38
C ASN A 46 2.27 -10.17 -16.04
N CYS A 47 1.00 -9.82 -16.05
CA CYS A 47 0.16 -9.81 -14.86
C CYS A 47 -0.31 -11.22 -14.51
N ARG A 48 -0.38 -11.50 -13.21
CA ARG A 48 -1.03 -12.68 -12.65
C ARG A 48 -2.19 -12.25 -11.74
N ILE A 49 -3.40 -12.70 -12.05
CA ILE A 49 -4.62 -12.38 -11.28
C ILE A 49 -5.30 -13.69 -10.92
N SER A 50 -5.41 -13.98 -9.63
CA SER A 50 -5.78 -15.30 -9.13
C SER A 50 -6.77 -15.25 -7.96
N GLY A 51 -7.21 -16.44 -7.55
CA GLY A 51 -8.09 -16.63 -6.39
C GLY A 51 -9.49 -16.06 -6.61
N THR A 52 -10.08 -15.50 -5.55
CA THR A 52 -11.40 -14.88 -5.57
C THR A 52 -11.36 -13.38 -5.91
N THR A 53 -10.42 -12.98 -6.77
CA THR A 53 -10.21 -11.56 -7.10
C THR A 53 -11.38 -10.98 -7.89
N THR A 54 -11.78 -9.77 -7.48
CA THR A 54 -12.72 -8.93 -8.22
C THR A 54 -12.08 -7.56 -8.49
N ILE A 55 -12.21 -7.06 -9.72
CA ILE A 55 -11.69 -5.74 -10.14
C ILE A 55 -12.84 -4.95 -10.75
N GLY A 56 -13.01 -3.71 -10.31
CA GLY A 56 -14.05 -2.81 -10.81
C GLY A 56 -13.81 -2.33 -12.23
N THR A 57 -14.54 -1.29 -12.63
CA THR A 57 -14.49 -0.68 -13.97
C THR A 57 -13.40 0.38 -14.06
N GLY A 58 -12.85 0.60 -15.26
CA GLY A 58 -11.93 1.70 -15.53
C GLY A 58 -10.61 1.64 -14.76
N CYS A 59 -10.19 0.47 -14.33
CA CYS A 59 -8.93 0.28 -13.62
C CYS A 59 -7.75 0.17 -14.60
N MET A 60 -6.55 0.50 -14.11
CA MET A 60 -5.31 0.28 -14.84
C MET A 60 -4.41 -0.65 -14.02
N ILE A 61 -4.07 -1.80 -14.58
CA ILE A 61 -3.16 -2.78 -13.98
C ILE A 61 -1.91 -2.82 -14.85
N GLU A 62 -0.82 -2.25 -14.34
CA GLU A 62 0.46 -2.17 -15.07
C GLU A 62 1.20 -3.52 -15.09
N GLN A 63 2.25 -3.60 -15.89
CA GLN A 63 2.99 -4.83 -16.14
C GLN A 63 3.59 -5.45 -14.88
N GLY A 64 3.59 -6.77 -14.84
CA GLY A 64 4.23 -7.56 -13.78
C GLY A 64 3.55 -7.49 -12.42
N VAL A 65 2.31 -7.01 -12.37
CA VAL A 65 1.50 -6.99 -11.13
C VAL A 65 1.01 -8.40 -10.81
N SER A 66 1.07 -8.75 -9.52
CA SER A 66 0.48 -9.98 -8.99
C SER A 66 -0.65 -9.64 -8.01
N ILE A 67 -1.84 -10.19 -8.27
CA ILE A 67 -3.04 -9.98 -7.45
C ILE A 67 -3.64 -11.34 -7.08
N ASP A 68 -3.81 -11.60 -5.79
CA ASP A 68 -4.45 -12.81 -5.30
C ASP A 68 -5.54 -12.52 -4.28
N SER A 69 -6.75 -13.03 -4.52
CA SER A 69 -7.88 -12.97 -3.58
C SER A 69 -8.18 -11.55 -3.06
N CYS A 70 -8.16 -10.56 -3.97
CA CYS A 70 -8.39 -9.16 -3.66
C CYS A 70 -9.75 -8.65 -4.15
N SER A 71 -10.26 -7.60 -3.48
CA SER A 71 -11.41 -6.81 -3.97
C SER A 71 -10.94 -5.40 -4.30
N ILE A 72 -10.99 -5.01 -5.57
CA ILE A 72 -10.50 -3.73 -6.08
C ILE A 72 -11.66 -2.94 -6.67
N GLY A 73 -11.90 -1.74 -6.13
CA GLY A 73 -12.95 -0.83 -6.56
C GLY A 73 -12.68 -0.20 -7.93
N ASN A 74 -13.57 0.68 -8.36
CA ASN A 74 -13.48 1.33 -9.67
C ASN A 74 -12.34 2.35 -9.76
N GLY A 75 -11.80 2.54 -10.95
CA GLY A 75 -10.81 3.59 -11.24
C GLY A 75 -9.48 3.44 -10.50
N CYS A 76 -9.16 2.27 -10.00
CA CYS A 76 -7.90 2.02 -9.31
C CYS A 76 -6.72 1.91 -10.27
N HIS A 77 -5.55 2.36 -9.83
CA HIS A 77 -4.31 2.27 -10.59
C HIS A 77 -3.27 1.44 -9.83
N ILE A 78 -3.04 0.21 -10.28
CA ILE A 78 -2.03 -0.68 -9.69
C ILE A 78 -0.79 -0.66 -10.58
N LYS A 79 0.28 -0.07 -10.08
CA LYS A 79 1.51 0.20 -10.83
C LYS A 79 2.44 -0.99 -10.83
N ALA A 80 3.35 -0.97 -11.79
CA ALA A 80 4.24 -2.06 -12.15
C ALA A 80 4.91 -2.75 -10.96
N GLY A 81 4.95 -4.08 -11.01
CA GLY A 81 5.66 -4.93 -10.05
C GLY A 81 5.08 -4.95 -8.65
N SER A 82 3.88 -4.41 -8.45
CA SER A 82 3.22 -4.47 -7.14
C SER A 82 2.60 -5.84 -6.88
N VAL A 83 2.57 -6.25 -5.62
CA VAL A 83 1.99 -7.51 -5.15
C VAL A 83 0.86 -7.22 -4.18
N LEU A 84 -0.33 -7.75 -4.45
CA LEU A 84 -1.53 -7.58 -3.63
C LEU A 84 -2.08 -8.95 -3.25
N GLU A 85 -2.26 -9.18 -1.96
CA GLU A 85 -2.77 -10.45 -1.41
C GLU A 85 -3.88 -10.17 -0.41
N GLY A 86 -5.04 -10.81 -0.54
CA GLY A 86 -6.14 -10.76 0.42
C GLY A 86 -6.50 -9.34 0.88
N SER A 87 -6.46 -8.38 -0.02
CA SER A 87 -6.61 -6.95 0.26
C SER A 87 -7.91 -6.40 -0.33
N ARG A 88 -8.43 -5.33 0.29
CA ARG A 88 -9.61 -4.62 -0.19
C ARG A 88 -9.28 -3.15 -0.46
N LEU A 89 -9.51 -2.71 -1.68
CA LEU A 89 -9.30 -1.34 -2.14
C LEU A 89 -10.65 -0.74 -2.56
N GLN A 90 -10.97 0.44 -2.05
CA GLN A 90 -12.12 1.22 -2.51
C GLN A 90 -11.82 1.93 -3.84
N ALA A 91 -12.65 2.87 -4.26
CA ALA A 91 -12.49 3.52 -5.55
C ALA A 91 -11.28 4.48 -5.61
N GLY A 92 -10.68 4.62 -6.79
CA GLY A 92 -9.63 5.59 -7.07
C GLY A 92 -8.31 5.38 -6.34
N VAL A 93 -8.09 4.20 -5.75
CA VAL A 93 -6.85 3.88 -5.03
C VAL A 93 -5.69 3.74 -6.01
N SER A 94 -4.52 4.29 -5.64
CA SER A 94 -3.27 4.14 -6.38
C SER A 94 -2.24 3.35 -5.56
N VAL A 95 -1.71 2.25 -6.13
CA VAL A 95 -0.74 1.37 -5.47
C VAL A 95 0.53 1.23 -6.31
N GLY A 96 1.68 1.40 -5.69
CA GLY A 96 2.98 1.13 -6.30
C GLY A 96 3.68 2.35 -6.90
N PRO A 97 4.71 2.10 -7.74
CA PRO A 97 5.21 0.77 -8.14
C PRO A 97 5.93 -0.01 -7.02
N MET A 98 6.11 -1.33 -7.21
CA MET A 98 6.85 -2.17 -6.26
C MET A 98 6.34 -2.06 -4.82
N ALA A 99 5.03 -1.97 -4.62
CA ALA A 99 4.39 -2.01 -3.31
C ALA A 99 3.94 -3.44 -2.98
N HIS A 100 3.87 -3.77 -1.68
CA HIS A 100 3.36 -5.06 -1.22
C HIS A 100 2.21 -4.89 -0.24
N LEU A 101 1.00 -5.18 -0.68
CA LEU A 101 -0.18 -5.22 0.18
C LEU A 101 -0.43 -6.65 0.65
N ARG A 102 -0.14 -6.91 1.92
CA ARG A 102 -0.35 -8.23 2.54
C ARG A 102 -1.77 -8.38 3.08
N PRO A 103 -2.20 -9.63 3.36
CA PRO A 103 -3.56 -9.92 3.79
C PRO A 103 -4.05 -9.06 4.96
N GLY A 104 -5.33 -8.66 4.87
CA GLY A 104 -5.99 -7.81 5.86
C GLY A 104 -5.74 -6.31 5.66
N THR A 105 -5.18 -5.91 4.52
CA THR A 105 -5.10 -4.50 4.14
C THR A 105 -6.44 -4.01 3.58
N VAL A 106 -6.96 -2.92 4.13
CA VAL A 106 -8.19 -2.24 3.67
C VAL A 106 -7.86 -0.77 3.41
N LEU A 107 -8.05 -0.33 2.17
CA LEU A 107 -7.77 1.04 1.74
C LEU A 107 -9.07 1.74 1.35
N GLY A 108 -9.34 2.90 1.94
CA GLY A 108 -10.45 3.79 1.62
C GLY A 108 -10.31 4.45 0.24
N ASP A 109 -11.29 5.25 -0.14
CA ASP A 109 -11.29 5.94 -1.43
C ASP A 109 -10.06 6.85 -1.58
N HIS A 110 -9.50 6.89 -2.79
CA HIS A 110 -8.39 7.77 -3.15
C HIS A 110 -7.11 7.62 -2.32
N VAL A 111 -6.96 6.54 -1.56
CA VAL A 111 -5.73 6.25 -0.83
C VAL A 111 -4.57 6.03 -1.81
N LYS A 112 -3.39 6.52 -1.44
CA LYS A 112 -2.16 6.32 -2.21
C LYS A 112 -1.12 5.55 -1.40
N ILE A 113 -0.77 4.38 -1.87
CA ILE A 113 0.37 3.58 -1.42
C ILE A 113 1.46 3.67 -2.50
N GLY A 114 2.62 4.20 -2.17
CA GLY A 114 3.71 4.43 -3.13
C GLY A 114 4.72 3.30 -3.18
N ASN A 115 5.89 3.60 -3.76
CA ASN A 115 6.90 2.58 -4.03
C ASN A 115 7.60 2.09 -2.75
N PHE A 116 7.85 0.76 -2.73
CA PHE A 116 8.50 0.06 -1.61
C PHE A 116 7.77 0.27 -0.27
N VAL A 117 6.46 0.42 -0.31
CA VAL A 117 5.62 0.42 0.89
C VAL A 117 5.06 -0.98 1.08
N GLU A 118 5.22 -1.52 2.27
CA GLU A 118 4.61 -2.78 2.68
C GLU A 118 3.51 -2.51 3.70
N THR A 119 2.35 -3.14 3.51
CA THR A 119 1.23 -3.06 4.45
C THR A 119 0.78 -4.45 4.90
N LYS A 120 0.27 -4.56 6.14
CA LYS A 120 -0.25 -5.82 6.69
C LYS A 120 -1.30 -5.55 7.77
N LYS A 121 -2.51 -6.07 7.60
CA LYS A 121 -3.59 -5.90 8.60
C LYS A 121 -3.77 -4.43 8.99
N ILE A 122 -3.96 -3.56 8.01
CA ILE A 122 -4.25 -2.14 8.23
C ILE A 122 -5.62 -1.75 7.71
N ILE A 123 -6.18 -0.72 8.31
CA ILE A 123 -7.28 0.05 7.74
C ILE A 123 -6.76 1.48 7.53
N MET A 124 -6.91 2.01 6.33
CA MET A 124 -6.44 3.36 5.99
C MET A 124 -7.58 4.15 5.37
N GLY A 125 -7.93 5.26 5.99
CA GLY A 125 -9.05 6.13 5.60
C GLY A 125 -8.83 6.91 4.32
N GLU A 126 -9.91 7.46 3.78
CA GLU A 126 -9.98 8.20 2.52
C GLU A 126 -8.88 9.26 2.41
N GLY A 127 -8.31 9.43 1.20
CA GLY A 127 -7.36 10.49 0.87
C GLY A 127 -5.99 10.36 1.54
N SER A 128 -5.78 9.37 2.40
CA SER A 128 -4.52 9.16 3.11
C SER A 128 -3.44 8.61 2.19
N LYS A 129 -2.17 8.90 2.51
CA LYS A 129 -1.05 8.52 1.66
C LYS A 129 0.19 8.08 2.44
N ALA A 130 0.84 7.03 1.93
CA ALA A 130 2.17 6.58 2.32
C ALA A 130 2.97 6.41 1.02
N SER A 131 3.83 7.37 0.69
CA SER A 131 4.36 7.49 -0.67
C SER A 131 5.66 6.72 -0.91
N HIS A 132 6.44 6.39 0.12
CA HIS A 132 7.79 5.82 -0.04
C HIS A 132 8.25 4.99 1.16
N LEU A 133 8.90 3.83 0.89
CA LEU A 133 9.80 3.13 1.83
C LEU A 133 9.26 3.04 3.27
N THR A 134 8.10 2.48 3.46
CA THR A 134 7.36 2.50 4.73
C THR A 134 6.82 1.12 5.05
N TYR A 135 6.87 0.72 6.31
CA TYR A 135 6.16 -0.45 6.80
C TYR A 135 4.99 -0.04 7.70
N LEU A 136 3.79 -0.44 7.31
CA LEU A 136 2.57 -0.23 8.08
C LEU A 136 1.96 -1.60 8.42
N GLY A 137 2.03 -1.99 9.68
CA GLY A 137 1.50 -3.25 10.18
C GLY A 137 0.63 -3.07 11.41
N ASP A 138 -0.47 -3.84 11.48
CA ASP A 138 -1.42 -3.84 12.59
C ASP A 138 -1.82 -2.40 13.01
N ALA A 139 -2.30 -1.58 12.06
CA ALA A 139 -2.59 -0.16 12.29
C ALA A 139 -3.98 0.25 11.79
N GLU A 140 -4.58 1.22 12.49
CA GLU A 140 -5.74 1.98 12.04
C GLU A 140 -5.30 3.42 11.76
N ILE A 141 -5.50 3.86 10.51
CA ILE A 141 -5.07 5.16 10.01
C ILE A 141 -6.31 5.89 9.50
N GLY A 142 -6.57 7.06 10.02
CA GLY A 142 -7.70 7.91 9.65
C GLY A 142 -7.64 8.44 8.22
N SER A 143 -8.49 9.40 7.93
CA SER A 143 -8.59 10.07 6.63
C SER A 143 -7.62 11.24 6.52
N ASN A 144 -7.19 11.59 5.29
CA ASN A 144 -6.28 12.70 4.98
C ASN A 144 -4.92 12.63 5.69
N VAL A 145 -4.48 11.46 6.12
CA VAL A 145 -3.21 11.27 6.82
C VAL A 145 -2.06 11.24 5.82
N ASN A 146 -0.98 11.95 6.14
CA ASN A 146 0.28 11.83 5.42
C ASN A 146 1.28 11.02 6.22
N ILE A 147 1.73 9.90 5.67
CA ILE A 147 2.81 9.07 6.24
C ILE A 147 4.12 9.40 5.51
N GLY A 148 5.10 9.90 6.25
CA GLY A 148 6.43 10.25 5.73
C GLY A 148 7.26 9.01 5.39
N CYS A 149 8.22 9.19 4.49
CA CYS A 149 9.17 8.16 4.08
C CYS A 149 9.95 7.59 5.27
N GLY A 150 10.14 6.28 5.32
CA GLY A 150 10.88 5.61 6.40
C GLY A 150 10.08 5.44 7.70
N THR A 151 8.79 5.74 7.69
CA THR A 151 7.93 5.48 8.86
C THR A 151 7.72 3.99 9.07
N ILE A 152 7.82 3.55 10.32
CA ILE A 152 7.62 2.16 10.72
C ILE A 152 6.64 2.10 11.89
N THR A 153 5.60 1.28 11.77
CA THR A 153 4.84 0.82 12.92
C THR A 153 5.59 -0.33 13.57
N CYS A 154 6.23 -0.08 14.73
CA CYS A 154 6.95 -1.10 15.49
C CYS A 154 5.92 -1.94 16.27
N ASN A 155 5.22 -2.82 15.55
CA ASN A 155 4.04 -3.54 16.02
C ASN A 155 4.33 -4.85 16.77
N TYR A 156 5.60 -5.25 16.92
CA TYR A 156 5.98 -6.52 17.52
C TYR A 156 7.01 -6.32 18.63
N ASP A 157 6.72 -6.79 19.84
CA ASP A 157 7.56 -6.67 21.04
C ASP A 157 8.50 -7.87 21.28
N GLY A 158 8.51 -8.82 20.35
CA GLY A 158 9.23 -10.09 20.47
C GLY A 158 8.34 -11.26 20.85
N ILE A 159 7.13 -11.02 21.37
CA ILE A 159 6.15 -12.02 21.79
C ILE A 159 4.79 -11.75 21.16
N ASN A 160 4.26 -10.53 21.33
CA ASN A 160 2.92 -10.12 20.92
C ASN A 160 2.96 -9.03 19.85
N LYS A 161 1.84 -8.88 19.14
CA LYS A 161 1.61 -7.76 18.23
C LYS A 161 0.67 -6.77 18.86
N HIS A 162 1.01 -5.50 18.69
CA HIS A 162 0.27 -4.37 19.22
C HIS A 162 -0.16 -3.45 18.08
N ARG A 163 -1.23 -2.69 18.33
CA ARG A 163 -1.84 -1.82 17.33
C ARG A 163 -1.34 -0.39 17.46
N THR A 164 -1.16 0.26 16.30
CA THR A 164 -0.98 1.71 16.18
C THR A 164 -2.28 2.35 15.71
N ILE A 165 -2.69 3.46 16.32
CA ILE A 165 -3.87 4.24 15.92
C ILE A 165 -3.41 5.64 15.51
N ILE A 166 -3.79 6.08 14.30
CA ILE A 166 -3.49 7.41 13.80
C ILE A 166 -4.83 8.07 13.42
N GLY A 167 -5.14 9.19 14.06
CA GLY A 167 -6.37 9.94 13.79
C GLY A 167 -6.39 10.63 12.43
N ASP A 168 -7.49 11.29 12.10
CA ASP A 168 -7.65 12.05 10.86
C ASP A 168 -6.72 13.27 10.81
N ASP A 169 -6.38 13.71 9.59
CA ASP A 169 -5.62 14.92 9.32
C ASP A 169 -4.21 14.95 9.96
N VAL A 170 -3.66 13.80 10.33
CA VAL A 170 -2.34 13.69 10.95
C VAL A 170 -1.24 13.76 9.90
N PHE A 171 -0.17 14.50 10.21
CA PHE A 171 1.05 14.52 9.44
C PHE A 171 2.18 13.79 10.19
N ILE A 172 2.58 12.63 9.69
CA ILE A 172 3.76 11.91 10.16
C ILE A 172 4.95 12.31 9.30
N GLY A 173 6.00 12.85 9.93
CA GLY A 173 7.26 13.21 9.26
C GLY A 173 8.04 11.98 8.80
N SER A 174 9.12 12.22 8.06
CA SER A 174 9.99 11.12 7.59
C SER A 174 10.79 10.50 8.75
N ASP A 175 11.13 9.21 8.61
CA ASP A 175 11.93 8.44 9.58
C ASP A 175 11.34 8.46 11.00
N VAL A 176 10.05 8.20 11.08
CA VAL A 176 9.32 8.11 12.36
C VAL A 176 9.10 6.65 12.74
N GLN A 177 9.40 6.30 13.98
CA GLN A 177 9.12 5.00 14.57
C GLN A 177 7.94 5.13 15.54
N LEU A 178 6.85 4.42 15.26
CA LEU A 178 5.66 4.36 16.12
C LEU A 178 5.72 3.07 16.92
N VAL A 179 6.16 3.16 18.19
CA VAL A 179 6.33 1.98 19.06
C VAL A 179 4.96 1.61 19.65
N ALA A 180 4.34 0.61 19.06
CA ALA A 180 3.00 0.16 19.48
C ALA A 180 3.03 -0.60 20.84
N PRO A 181 1.95 -0.49 21.66
CA PRO A 181 0.73 0.22 21.36
C PRO A 181 0.88 1.74 21.51
N VAL A 182 0.41 2.52 20.53
CA VAL A 182 0.48 3.97 20.58
C VAL A 182 -0.65 4.59 19.74
N ALA A 183 -1.17 5.73 20.19
CA ALA A 183 -2.16 6.53 19.48
C ALA A 183 -1.61 7.92 19.15
N VAL A 184 -1.85 8.38 17.92
CA VAL A 184 -1.59 9.76 17.48
C VAL A 184 -2.93 10.43 17.23
N GLY A 185 -3.25 11.43 18.05
CA GLY A 185 -4.51 12.17 17.99
C GLY A 185 -4.67 12.96 16.69
N ARG A 186 -5.91 13.20 16.29
CA ARG A 186 -6.25 13.92 15.06
C ARG A 186 -5.53 15.27 14.94
N ASN A 187 -5.32 15.74 13.70
CA ASN A 187 -4.74 17.05 13.40
C ASN A 187 -3.36 17.30 14.07
N SER A 188 -2.63 16.23 14.39
CA SER A 188 -1.31 16.33 15.01
C SER A 188 -0.20 16.20 13.98
N LEU A 189 0.97 16.74 14.32
CA LEU A 189 2.19 16.62 13.55
C LEU A 189 3.25 15.87 14.38
N VAL A 190 3.77 14.78 13.81
CA VAL A 190 4.96 14.10 14.36
C VAL A 190 6.16 14.55 13.53
N ALA A 191 7.13 15.18 14.16
CA ALA A 191 8.31 15.71 13.47
C ALA A 191 9.21 14.58 12.94
N ALA A 192 9.88 14.82 11.82
CA ALA A 192 10.81 13.85 11.23
C ALA A 192 11.89 13.37 12.24
N GLY A 193 12.24 12.09 12.18
CA GLY A 193 13.22 11.45 13.07
C GLY A 193 12.72 11.24 14.50
N THR A 194 11.40 11.26 14.72
CA THR A 194 10.82 11.07 16.06
C THR A 194 10.54 9.60 16.33
N THR A 195 10.95 9.10 17.50
CA THR A 195 10.47 7.83 18.05
C THR A 195 9.34 8.11 19.03
N VAL A 196 8.12 7.70 18.66
CA VAL A 196 6.90 7.90 19.48
C VAL A 196 6.69 6.66 20.35
N THR A 197 6.74 6.84 21.66
CA THR A 197 6.60 5.77 22.67
C THR A 197 5.45 6.00 23.63
N ILE A 198 4.79 7.14 23.56
CA ILE A 198 3.61 7.53 24.34
C ILE A 198 2.61 8.19 23.41
N ASP A 199 1.34 8.14 23.80
CA ASP A 199 0.26 8.73 23.01
C ASP A 199 0.48 10.23 22.76
N VAL A 200 0.17 10.67 21.54
CA VAL A 200 0.21 12.08 21.13
C VAL A 200 -1.20 12.64 21.20
N PRO A 201 -1.46 13.66 22.04
CA PRO A 201 -2.79 14.29 22.11
C PRO A 201 -3.20 14.91 20.77
N PRO A 202 -4.50 15.11 20.50
CA PRO A 202 -4.95 15.86 19.33
C PRO A 202 -4.34 17.27 19.26
N ASP A 203 -4.24 17.82 18.03
CA ASP A 203 -3.80 19.19 17.76
C ASP A 203 -2.38 19.50 18.29
N SER A 204 -1.49 18.49 18.35
CA SER A 204 -0.18 18.56 19.01
C SER A 204 0.98 18.40 18.04
N LEU A 205 2.14 18.92 18.43
CA LEU A 205 3.44 18.62 17.84
C LEU A 205 4.22 17.65 18.72
N ALA A 206 4.51 16.45 18.21
CA ALA A 206 5.39 15.49 18.87
C ALA A 206 6.80 15.52 18.24
N LEU A 207 7.83 15.57 19.08
CA LEU A 207 9.23 15.49 18.64
C LEU A 207 10.12 14.87 19.71
N SER A 208 11.12 14.08 19.27
CA SER A 208 12.08 13.42 20.17
C SER A 208 13.50 13.46 19.57
N ARG A 209 13.99 14.66 19.24
CA ARG A 209 15.31 14.85 18.64
C ARG A 209 16.26 15.49 19.60
N VAL A 210 17.50 14.98 19.62
CA VAL A 210 18.61 15.70 20.29
C VAL A 210 19.02 16.92 19.48
N PRO A 211 19.48 18.02 20.11
CA PRO A 211 20.02 19.18 19.40
C PRO A 211 21.18 18.80 18.48
N GLN A 212 21.18 19.34 17.26
CA GLN A 212 22.28 19.14 16.32
C GLN A 212 23.54 19.84 16.83
N VAL A 213 24.69 19.15 16.76
CA VAL A 213 26.00 19.71 17.07
C VAL A 213 26.90 19.62 15.84
N ASN A 214 27.39 20.76 15.37
CA ASN A 214 28.34 20.87 14.25
C ASN A 214 29.77 21.01 14.79
N LYS A 215 30.64 20.04 14.46
CA LYS A 215 32.07 20.08 14.79
C LYS A 215 32.87 20.58 13.58
N VAL A 216 33.08 21.87 13.48
CA VAL A 216 33.81 22.51 12.37
C VAL A 216 35.24 21.97 12.31
N GLY A 217 35.76 21.73 11.11
CA GLY A 217 37.10 21.19 10.89
C GLY A 217 37.32 19.72 11.22
N TRP A 218 36.26 18.96 11.59
CA TRP A 218 36.36 17.54 11.94
C TRP A 218 37.04 16.69 10.85
N ARG A 219 36.73 16.91 9.59
CA ARG A 219 37.33 16.15 8.49
C ARG A 219 38.77 16.51 8.16
N LEU A 220 39.20 17.71 8.51
CA LEU A 220 40.59 18.16 8.33
C LEU A 220 41.56 17.47 9.29
N LYS A 221 41.07 16.88 10.38
CA LYS A 221 41.87 16.15 11.38
C LYS A 221 42.13 14.68 11.00
N LYS A 222 41.59 14.21 9.86
CA LYS A 222 41.77 12.82 9.38
C LYS A 222 42.75 12.75 8.19
N LYS A 223 43.93 13.34 8.35
CA LYS A 223 45.10 13.10 7.49
C LYS A 223 46.16 12.40 8.29
#